data_08a960d216d8b2e4888b8c7250fd4e15
#
_entry.id   08a960d216d8b2e4888b8c7250fd4e15
#
_cell.length_a   1.000
_cell.length_b   1.000
_cell.length_c   1.000
_cell.angle_alpha   90.00
_cell.angle_beta   90.00
_cell.angle_gamma   90.00
#
_symmetry.space_group_name_H-M   'P 1'
#
loop_
_entity.id
_entity.type
_entity.pdbx_description
1 polymer ?
#
loop_
_entity_poly.entity_id
_entity_poly.type
_entity_poly.pdbx_seq_one_letter_code
_entity_poly.pdbx_strand_id
1 'polypeptide(L)'
;MDKQTPEQQSAKETTSAPVKPMVMSSAALLKREASNKGADTGPQMINDAKFTKLYITPEKVCYTKSGISASGLKIAKYIDLPDFARTIVEAFNKQDLSYSVDYKGRNYQVEVIQTITGLQFCISRMPVSIPDVEKLGYTLSVSKMLQSLGDKSGLILVAGSSGSGKTTTMASLLKKYLQLEGGYALTVEDPVELPLDGVYKTVKGDLGICKQTTPENKDKLKGLKHVLRSKPRYIYLNEIDSSEVAEEVLKISTSGHLVIASIKANGINDALKILARYITTSSVGEDMGYNLLANGLLACIYQELVGTPKHIRAECLFANPDLSAGCQVRGMLRSGNINATTQMEQQKGKMERGQPLF
;
A
#
# COMPACT_ATOMS: atom_id res chain seq x y z
N MET A 1 -61.81 47.20 28.00
CA MET A 1 -60.89 48.32 27.89
C MET A 1 -59.52 47.69 27.83
N ASP A 2 -58.92 47.75 26.81
CA ASP A 2 -58.46 48.24 25.61
C ASP A 2 -57.33 47.34 25.03
N LYS A 3 -57.55 46.99 23.87
CA LYS A 3 -56.69 46.53 22.80
C LYS A 3 -55.33 47.23 22.71
N GLN A 4 -54.25 46.48 22.47
CA GLN A 4 -53.31 46.90 21.47
C GLN A 4 -52.47 45.66 20.96
N THR A 5 -52.51 45.48 19.67
CA THR A 5 -51.77 44.55 18.81
C THR A 5 -50.36 45.06 18.56
N PRO A 6 -49.29 44.20 18.47
CA PRO A 6 -48.05 44.61 17.83
C PRO A 6 -47.92 44.09 16.39
N GLU A 7 -47.39 44.95 15.58
CA GLU A 7 -47.13 44.86 14.16
C GLU A 7 -46.25 43.67 13.75
N GLN A 8 -46.61 43.09 12.63
CA GLN A 8 -45.81 42.17 11.84
C GLN A 8 -44.69 42.92 11.12
N GLN A 9 -43.44 42.67 11.46
CA GLN A 9 -42.29 42.98 10.63
C GLN A 9 -42.01 41.81 9.66
N SER A 10 -42.22 42.03 8.37
CA SER A 10 -41.95 41.13 7.27
C SER A 10 -40.45 40.99 7.07
N ALA A 11 -39.87 39.81 7.38
CA ALA A 11 -38.56 39.43 6.93
C ALA A 11 -38.60 39.09 5.42
N LYS A 12 -37.90 39.87 4.62
CA LYS A 12 -37.65 39.56 3.21
C LYS A 12 -36.69 38.37 3.12
N GLU A 13 -37.22 37.20 2.80
CA GLU A 13 -36.43 36.06 2.33
C GLU A 13 -35.84 36.39 0.95
N THR A 14 -34.52 36.60 0.89
CA THR A 14 -33.75 36.58 -0.35
C THR A 14 -33.53 35.12 -0.74
N THR A 15 -34.42 34.56 -1.54
CA THR A 15 -34.22 33.29 -2.22
C THR A 15 -33.12 33.44 -3.25
N SER A 16 -31.87 33.00 -2.93
CA SER A 16 -30.84 32.77 -3.90
C SER A 16 -31.22 31.55 -4.75
N ALA A 17 -31.41 31.76 -6.04
CA ALA A 17 -31.67 30.71 -7.00
C ALA A 17 -30.50 29.67 -7.00
N PRO A 18 -30.76 28.34 -7.09
CA PRO A 18 -29.71 27.35 -7.13
C PRO A 18 -28.87 27.53 -8.40
N VAL A 19 -27.57 27.77 -8.20
CA VAL A 19 -26.59 27.80 -9.29
C VAL A 19 -26.52 26.41 -9.90
N LYS A 20 -27.12 26.20 -11.06
CA LYS A 20 -26.96 24.96 -11.83
C LYS A 20 -25.48 24.79 -12.15
N PRO A 21 -24.85 23.64 -11.87
CA PRO A 21 -23.48 23.38 -12.29
C PRO A 21 -23.44 23.42 -13.82
N MET A 22 -22.65 24.33 -14.36
CA MET A 22 -22.45 24.49 -15.79
C MET A 22 -21.56 23.35 -16.28
N VAL A 23 -22.16 22.26 -16.73
CA VAL A 23 -21.45 21.13 -17.35
C VAL A 23 -20.97 21.60 -18.73
N MET A 24 -19.70 21.99 -18.80
CA MET A 24 -19.07 22.32 -20.09
C MET A 24 -18.68 20.99 -20.77
N SER A 25 -19.00 20.86 -22.06
CA SER A 25 -18.54 19.73 -22.88
C SER A 25 -17.01 19.75 -23.01
N SER A 26 -16.39 18.57 -23.08
CA SER A 26 -14.93 18.42 -23.24
C SER A 26 -14.38 19.26 -24.41
N ALA A 27 -15.15 19.40 -25.49
CA ALA A 27 -14.81 20.23 -26.65
C ALA A 27 -14.78 21.75 -26.35
N ALA A 28 -15.66 22.23 -25.45
CA ALA A 28 -15.69 23.64 -25.05
C ALA A 28 -14.51 24.00 -24.10
N LEU A 29 -14.09 23.05 -23.24
CA LEU A 29 -12.90 23.19 -22.40
C LEU A 29 -11.62 23.28 -23.26
N LEU A 30 -11.49 22.42 -24.27
CA LEU A 30 -10.34 22.44 -25.19
C LEU A 30 -10.20 23.79 -25.93
N LYS A 31 -11.32 24.41 -26.34
CA LYS A 31 -11.30 25.74 -27.00
C LYS A 31 -10.90 26.87 -26.06
N ARG A 32 -11.26 26.79 -24.76
CA ARG A 32 -10.97 27.84 -23.77
C ARG A 32 -9.52 27.79 -23.29
N GLU A 33 -8.89 26.62 -23.22
CA GLU A 33 -7.47 26.47 -22.82
C GLU A 33 -6.50 26.81 -23.97
N ALA A 34 -6.92 26.70 -25.21
CA ALA A 34 -6.13 27.16 -26.37
C ALA A 34 -5.88 28.70 -26.36
N SER A 35 -6.69 29.45 -25.60
CA SER A 35 -6.57 30.91 -25.46
C SER A 35 -5.79 31.38 -24.23
N ASN A 36 -5.44 30.49 -23.30
CA ASN A 36 -4.71 30.84 -22.04
C ASN A 36 -3.22 30.45 -22.15
N LYS A 37 -2.40 31.39 -22.67
CA LYS A 37 -0.92 31.26 -22.68
C LYS A 37 -0.36 31.54 -21.28
N GLY A 38 -0.27 30.50 -20.45
CA GLY A 38 0.53 30.50 -19.22
C GLY A 38 1.77 29.63 -19.43
N ALA A 39 2.96 30.15 -19.09
CA ALA A 39 4.32 29.62 -19.19
C ALA A 39 4.45 28.16 -19.65
N ASP A 40 4.68 27.96 -20.92
CA ASP A 40 4.87 26.67 -21.58
C ASP A 40 6.34 26.27 -21.46
N THR A 41 6.65 25.37 -20.52
CA THR A 41 7.85 24.55 -20.66
C THR A 41 7.61 23.67 -21.87
N GLY A 42 8.46 23.76 -22.92
CA GLY A 42 8.29 23.13 -24.22
C GLY A 42 7.83 21.67 -24.20
N PRO A 43 7.44 21.10 -25.32
CA PRO A 43 6.79 19.80 -25.39
C PRO A 43 7.64 18.71 -24.76
N GLN A 44 7.18 18.18 -23.63
CA GLN A 44 7.87 17.20 -22.78
C GLN A 44 7.41 15.79 -23.14
N MET A 45 8.33 14.80 -23.10
CA MET A 45 7.98 13.39 -23.21
C MET A 45 7.25 12.92 -21.95
N ILE A 46 6.32 11.95 -22.10
CA ILE A 46 5.54 11.45 -20.96
C ILE A 46 6.41 10.85 -19.86
N ASN A 47 7.53 10.21 -20.22
CA ASN A 47 8.46 9.64 -19.26
C ASN A 47 9.17 10.69 -18.39
N ASP A 48 9.33 11.92 -18.86
CA ASP A 48 9.97 13.02 -18.13
C ASP A 48 8.96 13.86 -17.34
N ALA A 49 7.67 13.76 -17.68
CA ALA A 49 6.62 14.54 -17.07
C ALA A 49 6.44 14.22 -15.57
N LYS A 50 6.06 15.20 -14.77
CA LYS A 50 5.76 15.02 -13.33
C LYS A 50 4.25 14.95 -13.12
N PHE A 51 3.71 13.74 -13.05
CA PHE A 51 2.31 13.51 -12.66
C PHE A 51 2.19 12.31 -11.71
N THR A 52 1.15 12.28 -10.90
CA THR A 52 0.81 11.13 -10.02
C THR A 52 -0.19 10.21 -10.69
N LYS A 53 -1.16 10.77 -11.42
CA LYS A 53 -2.16 10.03 -12.19
C LYS A 53 -2.33 10.68 -13.56
N LEU A 54 -2.57 9.86 -14.58
CA LEU A 54 -3.00 10.26 -15.90
C LEU A 54 -4.29 9.51 -16.21
N TYR A 55 -5.25 10.21 -16.77
CA TYR A 55 -6.57 9.66 -17.12
C TYR A 55 -6.77 9.77 -18.62
N ILE A 56 -7.12 8.67 -19.28
CA ILE A 56 -7.60 8.66 -20.67
C ILE A 56 -9.09 8.43 -20.61
N THR A 57 -9.87 9.41 -21.05
CA THR A 57 -11.34 9.34 -21.01
C THR A 57 -11.90 8.67 -22.26
N PRO A 58 -13.18 8.23 -22.25
CA PRO A 58 -13.84 7.69 -23.44
C PRO A 58 -13.83 8.64 -24.64
N GLU A 59 -13.85 9.94 -24.39
CA GLU A 59 -13.78 11.00 -25.41
C GLU A 59 -12.36 11.22 -25.97
N LYS A 60 -11.41 10.34 -25.61
CA LYS A 60 -9.99 10.40 -25.99
C LYS A 60 -9.27 11.67 -25.53
N VAL A 61 -9.76 12.30 -24.47
CA VAL A 61 -9.07 13.40 -23.80
C VAL A 61 -8.23 12.86 -22.65
N CYS A 62 -7.01 13.34 -22.52
CA CYS A 62 -6.09 12.93 -21.49
C CYS A 62 -5.92 14.04 -20.45
N TYR A 63 -6.06 13.68 -19.17
CA TYR A 63 -5.88 14.59 -18.05
C TYR A 63 -4.78 14.09 -17.11
N THR A 64 -4.03 15.00 -16.51
CA THR A 64 -3.02 14.69 -15.50
C THR A 64 -3.34 15.30 -14.16
N LYS A 65 -2.95 14.59 -13.09
CA LYS A 65 -2.97 15.06 -11.72
C LYS A 65 -1.53 15.09 -11.17
N SER A 66 -1.08 16.23 -10.67
CA SER A 66 0.33 16.45 -10.27
C SER A 66 0.62 16.14 -8.80
N GLY A 67 -0.38 15.84 -7.95
CA GLY A 67 -0.17 15.52 -6.53
C GLY A 67 -1.38 14.84 -5.91
N ILE A 68 -1.19 14.20 -4.77
CA ILE A 68 -2.28 13.51 -4.04
C ILE A 68 -3.34 14.51 -3.59
N SER A 69 -2.89 15.70 -3.15
CA SER A 69 -3.77 16.80 -2.68
C SER A 69 -4.01 17.86 -3.74
N ALA A 70 -3.58 17.63 -4.98
CA ALA A 70 -3.74 18.65 -6.03
C ALA A 70 -5.22 18.87 -6.35
N SER A 71 -5.62 20.12 -6.33
CA SER A 71 -6.99 20.57 -6.46
C SER A 71 -7.55 20.49 -7.87
N GLY A 72 -6.79 20.17 -8.90
CA GLY A 72 -7.29 20.18 -10.28
C GLY A 72 -6.60 19.21 -11.22
N LEU A 73 -7.33 18.81 -12.25
CA LEU A 73 -6.81 18.10 -13.40
C LEU A 73 -6.36 19.13 -14.45
N LYS A 74 -5.26 18.82 -15.13
CA LYS A 74 -4.77 19.58 -16.29
C LYS A 74 -4.88 18.71 -17.54
N ILE A 75 -5.18 19.31 -18.68
CA ILE A 75 -5.12 18.58 -19.95
C ILE A 75 -3.65 18.17 -20.20
N ALA A 76 -3.45 16.89 -20.47
CA ALA A 76 -2.13 16.36 -20.77
C ALA A 76 -1.69 16.81 -22.18
N LYS A 77 -0.50 17.40 -22.29
CA LYS A 77 0.11 17.84 -23.55
C LYS A 77 1.52 17.32 -23.62
N TYR A 78 1.68 16.06 -24.03
CA TYR A 78 3.00 15.41 -24.22
C TYR A 78 3.19 15.03 -25.65
N ILE A 79 4.44 15.04 -26.15
CA ILE A 79 4.76 14.77 -27.56
C ILE A 79 4.32 13.36 -27.96
N ASP A 80 4.61 12.40 -27.08
CA ASP A 80 4.37 10.97 -27.32
C ASP A 80 3.06 10.45 -26.71
N LEU A 81 2.17 11.36 -26.28
CA LEU A 81 0.89 10.98 -25.67
C LEU A 81 0.00 10.11 -26.58
N PRO A 82 -0.11 10.38 -27.90
CA PRO A 82 -0.92 9.51 -28.78
C PRO A 82 -0.37 8.09 -28.89
N ASP A 83 0.95 7.94 -28.96
CA ASP A 83 1.63 6.65 -29.00
C ASP A 83 1.49 5.90 -27.67
N PHE A 84 1.71 6.60 -26.56
CA PHE A 84 1.48 6.07 -25.22
C PHE A 84 0.03 5.61 -25.00
N ALA A 85 -0.96 6.44 -25.36
CA ALA A 85 -2.36 6.10 -25.22
C ALA A 85 -2.74 4.86 -26.05
N ARG A 86 -2.20 4.74 -27.26
CA ARG A 86 -2.38 3.56 -28.11
C ARG A 86 -1.83 2.32 -27.42
N THR A 87 -0.58 2.35 -26.91
CA THR A 87 0.06 1.22 -26.22
C THR A 87 -0.78 0.78 -25.00
N ILE A 88 -1.31 1.74 -24.22
CA ILE A 88 -2.17 1.43 -23.07
C ILE A 88 -3.45 0.70 -23.51
N VAL A 89 -4.14 1.20 -24.53
CA VAL A 89 -5.41 0.64 -24.99
C VAL A 89 -5.22 -0.72 -25.67
N GLU A 90 -4.17 -0.89 -26.46
CA GLU A 90 -3.84 -2.17 -27.13
C GLU A 90 -3.45 -3.28 -26.15
N ALA A 91 -2.81 -2.93 -25.04
CA ALA A 91 -2.48 -3.89 -23.99
C ALA A 91 -3.70 -4.39 -23.19
N PHE A 92 -4.86 -3.75 -23.35
CA PHE A 92 -6.08 -4.11 -22.63
C PHE A 92 -6.75 -5.34 -23.25
N ASN A 93 -6.75 -6.46 -22.55
CA ASN A 93 -7.32 -7.75 -23.01
C ASN A 93 -8.82 -7.94 -22.73
N LYS A 94 -9.51 -6.93 -22.19
CA LYS A 94 -10.94 -6.93 -21.80
C LYS A 94 -11.30 -7.85 -20.62
N GLN A 95 -10.38 -8.60 -20.08
CA GLN A 95 -10.61 -9.48 -18.92
C GLN A 95 -10.05 -8.88 -17.63
N ASP A 96 -8.88 -8.24 -17.71
CA ASP A 96 -8.21 -7.66 -16.57
C ASP A 96 -8.44 -6.16 -16.50
N LEU A 97 -9.22 -5.72 -15.52
CA LEU A 97 -9.45 -4.28 -15.26
C LEU A 97 -8.24 -3.58 -14.61
N SER A 98 -7.17 -4.31 -14.31
CA SER A 98 -5.94 -3.79 -13.75
C SER A 98 -4.76 -4.54 -14.37
N TYR A 99 -3.82 -3.84 -15.01
CA TYR A 99 -2.68 -4.43 -15.69
C TYR A 99 -1.48 -3.47 -15.70
N SER A 100 -0.31 -3.99 -15.99
CA SER A 100 0.93 -3.20 -16.11
C SER A 100 1.38 -3.12 -17.57
N VAL A 101 1.93 -1.98 -17.97
CA VAL A 101 2.46 -1.75 -19.32
C VAL A 101 3.86 -1.15 -19.20
N ASP A 102 4.82 -1.72 -19.93
CA ASP A 102 6.10 -1.05 -20.20
C ASP A 102 5.95 -0.10 -21.38
N TYR A 103 6.32 1.14 -21.18
CA TYR A 103 6.42 2.13 -22.24
C TYR A 103 7.81 2.78 -22.24
N LYS A 104 8.60 2.46 -23.25
CA LYS A 104 9.97 2.98 -23.42
C LYS A 104 10.83 2.80 -22.15
N GLY A 105 10.82 1.59 -21.58
CA GLY A 105 11.61 1.23 -20.41
C GLY A 105 11.08 1.75 -19.07
N ARG A 106 9.82 2.21 -19.04
CA ARG A 106 9.15 2.64 -17.81
C ARG A 106 7.82 1.92 -17.64
N ASN A 107 7.63 1.32 -16.47
CA ASN A 107 6.41 0.61 -16.14
C ASN A 107 5.32 1.55 -15.61
N TYR A 108 4.12 1.33 -16.10
CA TYR A 108 2.89 2.02 -15.73
C TYR A 108 1.85 1.02 -15.26
N GLN A 109 1.18 1.32 -14.15
CA GLN A 109 0.02 0.58 -13.68
C GLN A 109 -1.23 1.22 -14.28
N VAL A 110 -2.08 0.42 -14.88
CA VAL A 110 -3.33 0.83 -15.52
C VAL A 110 -4.50 0.20 -14.79
N GLU A 111 -5.45 1.01 -14.37
CA GLU A 111 -6.76 0.61 -13.85
C GLU A 111 -7.82 1.04 -14.85
N VAL A 112 -8.68 0.11 -15.27
CA VAL A 112 -9.77 0.39 -16.21
C VAL A 112 -11.08 0.49 -15.45
N ILE A 113 -11.79 1.59 -15.67
CA ILE A 113 -13.08 1.86 -15.03
C ILE A 113 -14.14 1.91 -16.13
N GLN A 114 -15.18 1.10 -16.01
CA GLN A 114 -16.36 1.21 -16.86
C GLN A 114 -17.20 2.38 -16.38
N THR A 115 -17.35 3.39 -17.24
CA THR A 115 -18.22 4.54 -17.00
C THR A 115 -19.48 4.46 -17.88
N ILE A 116 -20.44 5.34 -17.63
CA ILE A 116 -21.66 5.42 -18.48
C ILE A 116 -21.38 5.83 -19.92
N THR A 117 -20.24 6.48 -20.18
CA THR A 117 -19.82 6.96 -21.52
C THR A 117 -18.81 6.02 -22.20
N GLY A 118 -18.30 5.01 -21.49
CA GLY A 118 -17.32 4.05 -22.00
C GLY A 118 -16.19 3.74 -21.03
N LEU A 119 -15.10 3.19 -21.53
CA LEU A 119 -13.93 2.83 -20.73
C LEU A 119 -13.06 4.06 -20.43
N GLN A 120 -12.72 4.24 -19.16
CA GLN A 120 -11.73 5.19 -18.70
C GLN A 120 -10.50 4.44 -18.17
N PHE A 121 -9.32 4.86 -18.62
CA PHE A 121 -8.05 4.30 -18.16
C PHE A 121 -7.41 5.26 -17.16
N CYS A 122 -7.14 4.77 -15.96
CA CYS A 122 -6.48 5.50 -14.89
C CYS A 122 -5.05 4.97 -14.75
N ILE A 123 -4.07 5.77 -15.15
CA ILE A 123 -2.68 5.35 -15.28
C ILE A 123 -1.86 5.98 -14.16
N SER A 124 -1.08 5.14 -13.46
CA SER A 124 -0.12 5.55 -12.45
C SER A 124 1.28 5.14 -12.87
N ARG A 125 2.27 5.94 -12.56
CA ARG A 125 3.66 5.54 -12.72
C ARG A 125 4.07 4.56 -11.66
N MET A 126 4.73 3.49 -12.06
CA MET A 126 5.46 2.66 -11.12
C MET A 126 6.81 3.34 -10.80
N PRO A 127 7.24 3.34 -9.53
CA PRO A 127 8.59 3.78 -9.19
C PRO A 127 9.65 2.97 -9.93
N VAL A 128 10.72 3.63 -10.35
CA VAL A 128 11.82 2.97 -11.10
C VAL A 128 12.65 2.07 -10.21
N SER A 129 12.70 2.35 -8.91
CA SER A 129 13.50 1.61 -7.95
C SER A 129 12.87 1.61 -6.57
N ILE A 130 13.18 0.57 -5.81
CA ILE A 130 12.77 0.42 -4.43
C ILE A 130 13.85 1.06 -3.56
N PRO A 131 13.52 1.98 -2.64
CA PRO A 131 14.48 2.58 -1.74
C PRO A 131 15.10 1.53 -0.81
N ASP A 132 16.30 1.80 -0.33
CA ASP A 132 16.93 0.98 0.69
C ASP A 132 16.26 1.23 2.04
N VAL A 133 16.21 0.21 2.92
CA VAL A 133 15.55 0.29 4.24
C VAL A 133 16.11 1.45 5.07
N GLU A 134 17.40 1.71 4.97
CA GLU A 134 18.12 2.78 5.67
C GLU A 134 17.66 4.19 5.25
N LYS A 135 17.07 4.32 4.06
CA LYS A 135 16.57 5.59 3.50
C LYS A 135 15.10 5.85 3.80
N LEU A 136 14.41 4.90 4.42
CA LEU A 136 12.97 5.05 4.73
C LEU A 136 12.68 6.03 5.86
N GLY A 137 13.67 6.33 6.72
CA GLY A 137 13.53 7.27 7.83
C GLY A 137 13.23 6.63 9.19
N TYR A 138 13.37 5.32 9.31
CA TYR A 138 13.38 4.65 10.62
C TYR A 138 14.64 5.02 11.42
N THR A 139 14.57 4.94 12.76
CA THR A 139 15.77 5.05 13.59
C THR A 139 16.73 3.92 13.27
N LEU A 140 18.03 4.14 13.52
CA LEU A 140 19.06 3.14 13.25
C LEU A 140 18.79 1.82 13.99
N SER A 141 18.35 1.89 15.24
CA SER A 141 18.02 0.70 16.06
C SER A 141 16.88 -0.09 15.47
N VAL A 142 15.79 0.58 15.06
CA VAL A 142 14.65 -0.07 14.40
C VAL A 142 15.06 -0.67 13.06
N SER A 143 15.81 0.09 12.24
CA SER A 143 16.28 -0.39 10.94
C SER A 143 17.16 -1.65 11.08
N LYS A 144 18.11 -1.66 12.01
CA LYS A 144 18.95 -2.84 12.28
C LYS A 144 18.11 -4.02 12.77
N MET A 145 17.16 -3.79 13.68
CA MET A 145 16.29 -4.84 14.19
C MET A 145 15.44 -5.44 13.06
N LEU A 146 14.83 -4.62 12.21
CA LEU A 146 14.08 -5.11 11.06
C LEU A 146 14.94 -5.93 10.10
N GLN A 147 16.17 -5.48 9.82
CA GLN A 147 17.11 -6.20 8.94
C GLN A 147 17.50 -7.58 9.53
N SER A 148 17.65 -7.69 10.85
CA SER A 148 17.99 -8.97 11.52
C SER A 148 16.89 -10.02 11.50
N LEU A 149 15.68 -9.67 11.04
CA LEU A 149 14.58 -10.64 10.92
C LEU A 149 14.62 -11.45 9.61
N GLY A 150 15.50 -11.14 8.68
CA GLY A 150 15.55 -11.77 7.37
C GLY A 150 15.91 -13.27 7.37
N ASP A 151 16.59 -13.75 8.41
CA ASP A 151 16.91 -15.18 8.59
C ASP A 151 15.88 -15.93 9.45
N LYS A 152 14.85 -15.25 9.94
CA LYS A 152 13.80 -15.81 10.81
C LYS A 152 12.58 -16.25 10.01
N SER A 153 11.68 -16.99 10.67
CA SER A 153 10.35 -17.34 10.18
C SER A 153 9.29 -16.62 11.04
N GLY A 154 8.16 -16.31 10.43
CA GLY A 154 7.07 -15.59 11.09
C GLY A 154 6.42 -14.56 10.20
N LEU A 155 5.53 -13.75 10.77
CA LEU A 155 4.82 -12.67 10.12
C LEU A 155 5.41 -11.31 10.50
N ILE A 156 5.86 -10.56 9.52
CA ILE A 156 6.10 -9.12 9.62
C ILE A 156 4.86 -8.41 9.09
N LEU A 157 4.09 -7.80 9.98
CA LEU A 157 2.86 -7.08 9.67
C LEU A 157 3.13 -5.58 9.58
N VAL A 158 2.84 -4.97 8.43
CA VAL A 158 2.98 -3.51 8.24
C VAL A 158 1.59 -2.87 8.20
N ALA A 159 1.30 -2.07 9.20
CA ALA A 159 0.02 -1.42 9.42
C ALA A 159 0.05 0.07 9.09
N GLY A 160 -1.10 0.63 8.74
CA GLY A 160 -1.28 2.06 8.49
C GLY A 160 -2.40 2.35 7.48
N SER A 161 -2.75 3.60 7.33
CA SER A 161 -3.76 4.06 6.39
C SER A 161 -3.31 3.90 4.93
N SER A 162 -4.22 4.09 3.98
CA SER A 162 -3.84 4.14 2.55
C SER A 162 -2.88 5.30 2.28
N GLY A 163 -1.82 5.04 1.52
CA GLY A 163 -0.79 6.04 1.21
C GLY A 163 0.21 6.31 2.34
N SER A 164 0.22 5.52 3.43
CA SER A 164 1.19 5.65 4.52
C SER A 164 2.59 5.05 4.19
N GLY A 165 2.77 4.49 2.99
CA GLY A 165 4.05 3.93 2.54
C GLY A 165 4.26 2.45 2.89
N LYS A 166 3.22 1.70 3.32
CA LYS A 166 3.31 0.26 3.65
C LYS A 166 4.00 -0.56 2.57
N THR A 167 3.51 -0.48 1.34
CA THR A 167 4.05 -1.19 0.19
C THR A 167 5.54 -0.92 -0.01
N THR A 168 5.95 0.35 0.13
CA THR A 168 7.36 0.75 0.01
C THR A 168 8.22 0.12 1.11
N THR A 169 7.75 0.14 2.35
CA THR A 169 8.46 -0.48 3.48
C THR A 169 8.60 -1.99 3.30
N MET A 170 7.50 -2.67 2.97
CA MET A 170 7.50 -4.12 2.76
C MET A 170 8.44 -4.53 1.62
N ALA A 171 8.40 -3.81 0.50
CA ALA A 171 9.26 -4.07 -0.66
C ALA A 171 10.74 -3.80 -0.34
N SER A 172 11.04 -2.74 0.41
CA SER A 172 12.39 -2.43 0.85
C SER A 172 12.94 -3.51 1.80
N LEU A 173 12.12 -4.02 2.71
CA LEU A 173 12.49 -5.12 3.61
C LEU A 173 12.77 -6.40 2.81
N LEU A 174 11.86 -6.80 1.92
CA LEU A 174 12.05 -8.00 1.11
C LEU A 174 13.32 -7.90 0.23
N LYS A 175 13.52 -6.76 -0.46
CA LYS A 175 14.74 -6.48 -1.22
C LYS A 175 15.98 -6.65 -0.34
N LYS A 176 15.97 -6.09 0.88
CA LYS A 176 17.09 -6.17 1.80
C LYS A 176 17.37 -7.60 2.24
N TYR A 177 16.34 -8.39 2.55
CA TYR A 177 16.49 -9.80 2.93
C TYR A 177 17.09 -10.64 1.80
N LEU A 178 16.63 -10.43 0.56
CA LEU A 178 17.21 -11.09 -0.61
C LEU A 178 18.68 -10.71 -0.84
N GLN A 179 19.07 -9.48 -0.49
CA GLN A 179 20.47 -9.02 -0.58
C GLN A 179 21.36 -9.52 0.56
N LEU A 180 20.80 -9.73 1.76
CA LEU A 180 21.58 -10.19 2.92
C LEU A 180 21.66 -11.72 2.96
N GLU A 181 20.52 -12.38 2.80
CA GLU A 181 20.37 -13.80 3.08
C GLU A 181 20.19 -14.67 1.83
N GLY A 182 19.93 -14.03 0.67
CA GLY A 182 19.56 -14.77 -0.54
C GLY A 182 18.22 -15.47 -0.42
N GLY A 183 18.03 -16.52 -1.20
CA GLY A 183 16.85 -17.37 -1.16
C GLY A 183 15.77 -16.98 -2.18
N TYR A 184 14.65 -17.68 -2.15
CA TYR A 184 13.56 -17.52 -3.11
C TYR A 184 12.36 -16.82 -2.49
N ALA A 185 11.88 -15.78 -3.15
CA ALA A 185 10.71 -15.00 -2.78
C ALA A 185 9.63 -15.10 -3.85
N LEU A 186 8.39 -15.25 -3.41
CA LEU A 186 7.19 -15.12 -4.25
C LEU A 186 6.27 -14.07 -3.65
N THR A 187 5.68 -13.25 -4.52
CA THR A 187 4.68 -12.28 -4.10
C THR A 187 3.28 -12.69 -4.52
N VAL A 188 2.27 -12.21 -3.79
CA VAL A 188 0.85 -12.29 -4.16
C VAL A 188 0.31 -10.88 -4.10
N GLU A 189 0.20 -10.23 -5.27
CA GLU A 189 -0.11 -8.80 -5.38
C GLU A 189 -1.24 -8.55 -6.38
N ASP A 190 -2.17 -7.68 -6.02
CA ASP A 190 -3.19 -7.14 -6.93
C ASP A 190 -3.52 -5.70 -6.53
N PRO A 191 -3.00 -4.72 -7.29
CA PRO A 191 -2.00 -4.83 -8.36
C PRO A 191 -0.55 -4.91 -7.86
N VAL A 192 0.41 -5.20 -8.74
CA VAL A 192 1.84 -5.05 -8.49
C VAL A 192 2.19 -3.55 -8.50
N GLU A 193 2.73 -3.03 -7.39
CA GLU A 193 2.98 -1.60 -7.22
C GLU A 193 4.45 -1.20 -7.38
N LEU A 194 5.39 -2.10 -7.08
CA LEU A 194 6.83 -1.83 -7.04
C LEU A 194 7.62 -2.93 -7.74
N PRO A 195 8.73 -2.61 -8.44
CA PRO A 195 9.49 -3.57 -9.22
C PRO A 195 10.41 -4.42 -8.31
N LEU A 196 9.88 -5.50 -7.76
CA LEU A 196 10.62 -6.48 -6.95
C LEU A 196 11.16 -7.65 -7.77
N ASP A 197 10.59 -7.93 -8.95
CA ASP A 197 11.03 -9.05 -9.78
C ASP A 197 12.49 -8.91 -10.16
N GLY A 198 13.27 -9.96 -9.94
CA GLY A 198 14.67 -9.93 -10.30
C GLY A 198 15.56 -10.88 -9.50
N VAL A 199 16.85 -10.75 -9.77
CA VAL A 199 17.93 -11.49 -9.10
C VAL A 199 18.76 -10.52 -8.27
N TYR A 200 18.99 -10.88 -7.02
CA TYR A 200 19.73 -10.12 -6.02
C TYR A 200 20.98 -10.90 -5.62
N LYS A 201 22.14 -10.26 -5.66
CA LYS A 201 23.40 -10.88 -5.22
C LYS A 201 23.63 -10.54 -3.74
N THR A 202 23.94 -11.56 -2.93
CA THR A 202 24.37 -11.37 -1.55
C THR A 202 25.84 -11.00 -1.49
N VAL A 203 26.27 -10.46 -0.35
CA VAL A 203 27.68 -10.17 -0.09
C VAL A 203 28.53 -11.45 -0.09
N LYS A 204 27.92 -12.59 0.25
CA LYS A 204 28.58 -13.92 0.26
C LYS A 204 28.67 -14.58 -1.12
N GLY A 205 28.03 -13.97 -2.14
CA GLY A 205 28.00 -14.50 -3.50
C GLY A 205 26.79 -15.40 -3.82
N ASP A 206 25.95 -15.70 -2.84
CA ASP A 206 24.70 -16.42 -3.03
C ASP A 206 23.68 -15.55 -3.79
N LEU A 207 22.61 -16.15 -4.26
CA LEU A 207 21.56 -15.47 -5.01
C LEU A 207 20.27 -15.40 -4.21
N GLY A 208 19.65 -14.23 -4.22
CA GLY A 208 18.24 -14.03 -3.92
C GLY A 208 17.45 -13.86 -5.21
N ILE A 209 16.29 -14.49 -5.32
CA ILE A 209 15.42 -14.37 -6.49
C ILE A 209 14.03 -14.00 -6.01
N CYS A 210 13.45 -12.96 -6.59
CA CYS A 210 12.07 -12.62 -6.41
C CYS A 210 11.30 -12.82 -7.72
N LYS A 211 10.12 -13.45 -7.63
CA LYS A 211 9.13 -13.48 -8.70
C LYS A 211 7.81 -12.90 -8.20
N GLN A 212 7.33 -11.92 -8.94
CA GLN A 212 6.07 -11.26 -8.64
C GLN A 212 4.92 -11.99 -9.34
N THR A 213 3.86 -12.28 -8.59
CA THR A 213 2.67 -12.94 -9.12
C THR A 213 1.40 -12.16 -8.79
N THR A 214 0.45 -12.19 -9.72
CA THR A 214 -0.90 -11.67 -9.51
C THR A 214 -1.86 -12.85 -9.38
N PRO A 215 -2.70 -12.89 -8.33
CA PRO A 215 -3.62 -14.00 -8.14
C PRO A 215 -4.73 -13.97 -9.20
N GLU A 216 -5.07 -15.15 -9.76
CA GLU A 216 -6.19 -15.30 -10.67
C GLU A 216 -7.49 -14.83 -10.02
N ASN A 217 -8.32 -14.07 -10.76
CA ASN A 217 -9.60 -13.54 -10.29
C ASN A 217 -9.51 -12.75 -8.97
N LYS A 218 -8.35 -12.18 -8.67
CA LYS A 218 -8.07 -11.45 -7.41
C LYS A 218 -8.20 -12.31 -6.14
N ASP A 219 -8.20 -13.63 -6.28
CA ASP A 219 -8.31 -14.59 -5.18
C ASP A 219 -6.94 -14.77 -4.48
N LYS A 220 -6.69 -13.93 -3.48
CA LYS A 220 -5.45 -13.95 -2.71
C LYS A 220 -5.22 -15.27 -1.97
N LEU A 221 -6.30 -15.91 -1.48
CA LEU A 221 -6.18 -17.20 -0.79
C LEU A 221 -5.70 -18.29 -1.75
N LYS A 222 -6.27 -18.36 -2.95
CA LYS A 222 -5.82 -19.29 -3.99
C LYS A 222 -4.39 -18.98 -4.42
N GLY A 223 -4.06 -17.69 -4.56
CA GLY A 223 -2.71 -17.23 -4.84
C GLY A 223 -1.68 -17.68 -3.79
N LEU A 224 -1.96 -17.50 -2.48
CA LEU A 224 -1.12 -17.97 -1.38
C LEU A 224 -0.90 -19.48 -1.43
N LYS A 225 -1.96 -20.28 -1.59
CA LYS A 225 -1.87 -21.73 -1.71
C LYS A 225 -1.07 -22.17 -2.93
N HIS A 226 -1.12 -21.39 -4.02
CA HIS A 226 -0.34 -21.68 -5.22
C HIS A 226 1.15 -21.44 -5.00
N VAL A 227 1.55 -20.29 -4.45
CA VAL A 227 2.96 -19.94 -4.24
C VAL A 227 3.62 -20.87 -3.23
N LEU A 228 2.90 -21.39 -2.24
CA LEU A 228 3.41 -22.35 -1.26
C LEU A 228 3.96 -23.64 -1.87
N ARG A 229 3.43 -24.07 -3.02
CA ARG A 229 3.90 -25.29 -3.71
C ARG A 229 5.36 -25.21 -4.12
N SER A 230 5.87 -23.99 -4.34
CA SER A 230 7.26 -23.74 -4.70
C SER A 230 8.19 -23.62 -3.47
N LYS A 231 7.66 -23.76 -2.25
CA LYS A 231 8.39 -23.67 -0.98
C LYS A 231 9.31 -22.45 -0.89
N PRO A 232 8.81 -21.22 -1.16
CA PRO A 232 9.64 -20.03 -1.09
C PRO A 232 10.06 -19.75 0.35
N ARG A 233 11.25 -19.19 0.55
CA ARG A 233 11.67 -18.70 1.87
C ARG A 233 10.85 -17.49 2.32
N TYR A 234 10.55 -16.60 1.37
CA TYR A 234 9.83 -15.36 1.60
C TYR A 234 8.54 -15.34 0.81
N ILE A 235 7.46 -14.94 1.50
CA ILE A 235 6.17 -14.67 0.87
C ILE A 235 5.79 -13.23 1.15
N TYR A 236 5.48 -12.49 0.10
CA TYR A 236 5.00 -11.11 0.19
C TYR A 236 3.53 -11.08 -0.21
N LEU A 237 2.70 -10.52 0.67
CA LEU A 237 1.27 -10.31 0.41
C LEU A 237 0.95 -8.82 0.58
N ASN A 238 0.39 -8.19 -0.44
CA ASN A 238 0.14 -6.76 -0.39
C ASN A 238 -0.86 -6.33 0.71
N GLU A 239 -1.92 -7.10 1.00
CA GLU A 239 -2.88 -6.77 2.07
C GLU A 239 -3.63 -7.99 2.60
N ILE A 240 -3.75 -8.11 3.93
CA ILE A 240 -4.66 -9.03 4.60
C ILE A 240 -6.01 -8.32 4.74
N ASP A 241 -7.03 -8.82 4.07
CA ASP A 241 -8.35 -8.19 3.94
C ASP A 241 -9.53 -9.11 4.25
N SER A 242 -9.27 -10.38 4.57
CA SER A 242 -10.30 -11.35 4.97
C SER A 242 -9.81 -12.32 6.05
N SER A 243 -10.77 -13.01 6.68
CA SER A 243 -10.50 -14.02 7.71
C SER A 243 -9.73 -15.21 7.15
N GLU A 244 -10.06 -15.66 5.95
CA GLU A 244 -9.45 -16.81 5.27
C GLU A 244 -7.99 -16.50 4.91
N VAL A 245 -7.73 -15.28 4.40
CA VAL A 245 -6.37 -14.83 4.08
C VAL A 245 -5.55 -14.69 5.36
N ALA A 246 -6.11 -14.14 6.44
CA ALA A 246 -5.43 -14.02 7.73
C ALA A 246 -5.05 -15.39 8.32
N GLU A 247 -5.98 -16.35 8.26
CA GLU A 247 -5.76 -17.73 8.70
C GLU A 247 -4.61 -18.39 7.93
N GLU A 248 -4.63 -18.28 6.61
CA GLU A 248 -3.59 -18.86 5.75
C GLU A 248 -2.23 -18.21 6.01
N VAL A 249 -2.17 -16.89 6.09
CA VAL A 249 -0.93 -16.13 6.40
C VAL A 249 -0.32 -16.59 7.73
N LEU A 250 -1.12 -16.76 8.78
CA LEU A 250 -0.61 -17.20 10.07
C LEU A 250 -0.18 -18.67 10.06
N LYS A 251 -0.89 -19.56 9.37
CA LYS A 251 -0.46 -20.94 9.17
C LYS A 251 0.88 -21.02 8.44
N ILE A 252 1.05 -20.25 7.38
CA ILE A 252 2.30 -20.18 6.62
C ILE A 252 3.44 -19.64 7.49
N SER A 253 3.19 -18.59 8.26
CA SER A 253 4.21 -17.97 9.12
C SER A 253 4.69 -18.89 10.25
N THR A 254 3.85 -19.84 10.70
CA THR A 254 4.23 -20.87 11.68
C THR A 254 4.86 -22.12 11.05
N SER A 255 4.89 -22.20 9.72
CA SER A 255 5.42 -23.38 8.97
C SER A 255 6.85 -23.16 8.45
N GLY A 256 7.57 -22.17 8.96
CA GLY A 256 8.97 -21.94 8.62
C GLY A 256 9.22 -20.91 7.51
N HIS A 257 8.18 -20.27 6.98
CA HIS A 257 8.29 -19.19 6.01
C HIS A 257 8.36 -17.82 6.72
N LEU A 258 9.05 -16.86 6.12
CA LEU A 258 8.92 -15.45 6.49
C LEU A 258 7.87 -14.79 5.59
N VAL A 259 6.78 -14.37 6.20
CA VAL A 259 5.68 -13.66 5.51
C VAL A 259 5.78 -12.17 5.81
N ILE A 260 5.72 -11.34 4.78
CA ILE A 260 5.62 -9.90 4.89
C ILE A 260 4.27 -9.49 4.32
N ALA A 261 3.40 -8.93 5.17
CA ALA A 261 2.04 -8.57 4.75
C ALA A 261 1.63 -7.22 5.31
N SER A 262 0.67 -6.54 4.66
CA SER A 262 0.10 -5.32 5.20
C SER A 262 -1.33 -5.49 5.71
N ILE A 263 -1.74 -4.56 6.55
CA ILE A 263 -3.11 -4.42 7.03
C ILE A 263 -3.47 -2.93 7.17
N LYS A 264 -4.71 -2.58 6.91
CA LYS A 264 -5.21 -1.22 7.18
C LYS A 264 -5.58 -1.10 8.63
N ALA A 265 -4.92 -0.18 9.35
CA ALA A 265 -5.18 0.08 10.76
C ALA A 265 -4.69 1.48 11.16
N ASN A 266 -5.12 1.95 12.33
CA ASN A 266 -4.79 3.27 12.87
C ASN A 266 -3.78 3.22 14.02
N GLY A 267 -3.11 2.08 14.24
CA GLY A 267 -2.11 1.85 15.27
C GLY A 267 -1.80 0.38 15.41
N ILE A 268 -0.77 0.03 16.20
CA ILE A 268 -0.40 -1.38 16.44
C ILE A 268 -1.52 -2.15 17.15
N ASN A 269 -2.10 -1.57 18.21
CA ASN A 269 -3.19 -2.24 18.93
C ASN A 269 -4.41 -2.49 18.03
N ASP A 270 -4.72 -1.55 17.13
CA ASP A 270 -5.81 -1.70 16.17
C ASP A 270 -5.50 -2.80 15.15
N ALA A 271 -4.29 -2.81 14.59
CA ALA A 271 -3.83 -3.85 13.65
C ALA A 271 -3.93 -5.25 14.25
N LEU A 272 -3.44 -5.41 15.48
CA LEU A 272 -3.50 -6.69 16.19
C LEU A 272 -4.93 -7.13 16.51
N LYS A 273 -5.81 -6.20 16.90
CA LYS A 273 -7.24 -6.48 17.13
C LYS A 273 -7.97 -6.89 15.85
N ILE A 274 -7.69 -6.22 14.73
CA ILE A 274 -8.26 -6.58 13.43
C ILE A 274 -7.79 -7.99 13.03
N LEU A 275 -6.49 -8.26 13.13
CA LEU A 275 -5.94 -9.57 12.78
C LEU A 275 -6.48 -10.67 13.72
N ALA A 276 -6.57 -10.39 15.03
CA ALA A 276 -7.17 -11.32 16.00
C ALA A 276 -8.64 -11.59 15.67
N ARG A 277 -9.43 -10.57 15.35
CA ARG A 277 -10.82 -10.75 14.94
C ARG A 277 -10.93 -11.62 13.69
N TYR A 278 -10.10 -11.39 12.67
CA TYR A 278 -10.10 -12.23 11.47
C TYR A 278 -9.84 -13.68 11.80
N ILE A 279 -8.85 -13.97 12.65
CA ILE A 279 -8.47 -15.36 12.92
C ILE A 279 -9.46 -16.05 13.89
N THR A 280 -10.03 -15.35 14.87
CA THR A 280 -11.00 -15.94 15.80
C THR A 280 -12.37 -16.17 15.16
N THR A 281 -12.70 -15.44 14.10
CA THR A 281 -13.92 -15.67 13.30
C THR A 281 -13.72 -16.64 12.15
N SER A 282 -12.49 -17.12 11.93
CA SER A 282 -12.18 -18.11 10.91
C SER A 282 -12.53 -19.54 11.36
N SER A 283 -12.18 -20.52 10.54
CA SER A 283 -12.47 -21.94 10.80
C SER A 283 -11.71 -22.55 11.97
N VAL A 284 -10.65 -21.91 12.45
CA VAL A 284 -9.78 -22.47 13.51
C VAL A 284 -10.29 -22.26 14.93
N GLY A 285 -11.23 -21.33 15.13
CA GLY A 285 -11.77 -20.99 16.44
C GLY A 285 -10.85 -20.10 17.28
N GLU A 286 -11.36 -19.65 18.43
CA GLU A 286 -10.76 -18.56 19.20
C GLU A 286 -9.41 -18.95 19.81
N ASP A 287 -9.35 -20.01 20.59
CA ASP A 287 -8.12 -20.43 21.29
C ASP A 287 -6.98 -20.75 20.33
N MET A 288 -7.28 -21.50 19.28
CA MET A 288 -6.30 -21.83 18.25
C MET A 288 -5.89 -20.57 17.48
N GLY A 289 -6.81 -19.67 17.25
CA GLY A 289 -6.57 -18.39 16.58
C GLY A 289 -5.56 -17.52 17.32
N TYR A 290 -5.74 -17.34 18.64
CA TYR A 290 -4.76 -16.61 19.47
C TYR A 290 -3.39 -17.31 19.54
N ASN A 291 -3.35 -18.63 19.58
CA ASN A 291 -2.11 -19.39 19.53
C ASN A 291 -1.38 -19.21 18.19
N LEU A 292 -2.08 -19.28 17.05
CA LEU A 292 -1.51 -19.02 15.74
C LEU A 292 -0.97 -17.58 15.63
N LEU A 293 -1.71 -16.59 16.10
CA LEU A 293 -1.29 -15.19 16.13
C LEU A 293 -0.03 -15.02 17.00
N ALA A 294 -0.03 -15.57 18.20
CA ALA A 294 1.10 -15.47 19.12
C ALA A 294 2.37 -16.15 18.58
N ASN A 295 2.23 -17.31 17.93
CA ASN A 295 3.37 -18.05 17.40
C ASN A 295 3.83 -17.48 16.05
N GLY A 296 2.90 -17.01 15.21
CA GLY A 296 3.20 -16.49 13.89
C GLY A 296 3.78 -15.08 13.90
N LEU A 297 3.32 -14.18 14.78
CA LEU A 297 3.78 -12.79 14.76
C LEU A 297 5.26 -12.68 15.11
N LEU A 298 6.03 -12.04 14.26
CA LEU A 298 7.45 -11.70 14.45
C LEU A 298 7.65 -10.21 14.70
N ALA A 299 6.96 -9.37 13.91
CA ALA A 299 6.94 -7.92 14.10
C ALA A 299 5.62 -7.32 13.64
N CYS A 300 5.20 -6.25 14.30
CA CYS A 300 4.13 -5.38 13.84
C CYS A 300 4.67 -3.94 13.78
N ILE A 301 4.55 -3.31 12.60
CA ILE A 301 5.03 -1.97 12.34
C ILE A 301 3.81 -1.14 11.96
N TYR A 302 3.48 -0.11 12.73
CA TYR A 302 2.54 0.91 12.31
C TYR A 302 3.30 2.10 11.79
N GLN A 303 2.86 2.66 10.65
CA GLN A 303 3.51 3.82 10.06
C GLN A 303 2.53 4.79 9.43
N GLU A 304 2.91 6.05 9.45
CA GLU A 304 2.27 7.14 8.74
C GLU A 304 3.31 8.08 8.13
N LEU A 305 2.92 8.78 7.07
CA LEU A 305 3.75 9.80 6.43
C LEU A 305 3.30 11.18 6.91
N VAL A 306 4.20 11.88 7.61
CA VAL A 306 3.94 13.18 8.22
C VAL A 306 4.89 14.27 7.69
N GLY A 307 4.48 15.52 7.78
CA GLY A 307 5.31 16.68 7.44
C GLY A 307 5.43 17.01 5.95
N THR A 308 6.20 18.07 5.67
CA THR A 308 6.56 18.50 4.32
C THR A 308 8.02 18.99 4.35
N PRO A 309 8.98 18.22 3.78
CA PRO A 309 8.82 16.98 3.05
C PRO A 309 8.30 15.82 3.93
N LYS A 310 7.65 14.85 3.31
CA LYS A 310 7.09 13.69 4.01
C LYS A 310 8.21 12.81 4.59
N HIS A 311 8.06 12.43 5.87
CA HIS A 311 8.90 11.46 6.55
C HIS A 311 8.05 10.42 7.28
N ILE A 312 8.62 9.25 7.54
CA ILE A 312 7.92 8.18 8.27
C ILE A 312 7.92 8.51 9.76
N ARG A 313 6.73 8.47 10.38
CA ARG A 313 6.55 8.28 11.81
C ARG A 313 6.07 6.86 12.01
N ALA A 314 6.79 6.09 12.84
CA ALA A 314 6.49 4.68 13.04
C ALA A 314 6.52 4.28 14.50
N GLU A 315 5.66 3.30 14.83
CA GLU A 315 5.69 2.52 16.06
C GLU A 315 6.01 1.08 15.69
N CYS A 316 6.76 0.38 16.51
CA CYS A 316 7.16 -1.00 16.26
C CYS A 316 6.95 -1.86 17.50
N LEU A 317 6.52 -3.09 17.26
CA LEU A 317 6.41 -4.14 18.26
C LEU A 317 7.09 -5.39 17.71
N PHE A 318 7.99 -5.98 18.48
CA PHE A 318 8.73 -7.18 18.08
C PHE A 318 8.42 -8.33 19.06
N ALA A 319 8.20 -9.53 18.52
CA ALA A 319 8.14 -10.75 19.31
C ALA A 319 9.50 -11.47 19.24
N ASN A 320 9.90 -12.12 20.31
CA ASN A 320 11.15 -12.90 20.32
C ASN A 320 11.07 -13.98 19.23
N PRO A 321 12.01 -14.04 18.28
CA PRO A 321 12.04 -15.09 17.27
C PRO A 321 12.17 -16.50 17.86
N ASP A 322 12.83 -16.63 18.99
CA ASP A 322 12.93 -17.90 19.72
C ASP A 322 11.62 -18.20 20.46
N LEU A 323 10.89 -19.20 19.97
CA LEU A 323 9.62 -19.63 20.55
C LEU A 323 9.78 -20.32 21.90
N SER A 324 10.97 -20.85 22.22
CA SER A 324 11.28 -21.49 23.50
C SER A 324 11.58 -20.48 24.61
N ALA A 325 11.98 -19.28 24.25
CA ALA A 325 12.26 -18.21 25.19
C ALA A 325 10.96 -17.50 25.62
N GLY A 326 10.91 -17.07 26.87
CA GLY A 326 9.79 -16.27 27.36
C GLY A 326 9.64 -14.97 26.61
N CYS A 327 8.42 -14.72 26.11
CA CYS A 327 8.10 -13.51 25.34
C CYS A 327 6.79 -12.89 25.83
N GLN A 328 6.88 -11.70 26.42
CA GLN A 328 5.70 -10.97 26.94
C GLN A 328 4.68 -10.65 25.84
N VAL A 329 5.14 -10.31 24.62
CA VAL A 329 4.27 -10.05 23.48
C VAL A 329 3.47 -11.31 23.12
N ARG A 330 4.12 -12.47 23.04
CA ARG A 330 3.44 -13.74 22.76
C ARG A 330 2.47 -14.15 23.88
N GLY A 331 2.85 -13.93 25.15
CA GLY A 331 1.97 -14.15 26.29
C GLY A 331 0.70 -13.31 26.25
N MET A 332 0.85 -12.02 25.96
CA MET A 332 -0.26 -11.09 25.77
C MET A 332 -1.21 -11.54 24.63
N LEU A 333 -0.65 -11.94 23.49
CA LEU A 333 -1.45 -12.40 22.35
C LEU A 333 -2.22 -13.69 22.64
N ARG A 334 -1.58 -14.66 23.32
CA ARG A 334 -2.23 -15.93 23.72
C ARG A 334 -3.38 -15.74 24.70
N SER A 335 -3.27 -14.76 25.58
CA SER A 335 -4.34 -14.47 26.56
C SER A 335 -5.54 -13.72 25.94
N GLY A 336 -5.48 -13.36 24.67
CA GLY A 336 -6.52 -12.56 24.02
C GLY A 336 -6.55 -11.09 24.48
N ASN A 337 -5.70 -10.70 25.42
CA ASN A 337 -5.61 -9.31 25.89
C ASN A 337 -4.71 -8.49 24.93
N ILE A 338 -5.32 -7.99 23.86
CA ILE A 338 -4.60 -7.25 22.81
C ILE A 338 -4.42 -5.78 23.21
N ASN A 339 -3.43 -5.53 24.06
CA ASN A 339 -2.96 -4.19 24.38
C ASN A 339 -1.44 -4.20 24.55
N ALA A 340 -0.74 -3.84 23.48
CA ALA A 340 0.72 -3.86 23.40
C ALA A 340 1.41 -2.58 23.89
N THR A 341 0.68 -1.63 24.46
CA THR A 341 1.22 -0.29 24.81
C THR A 341 2.43 -0.41 25.73
N THR A 342 2.34 -1.18 26.80
CA THR A 342 3.45 -1.37 27.75
C THR A 342 4.67 -2.03 27.10
N GLN A 343 4.45 -3.05 26.26
CA GLN A 343 5.52 -3.73 25.53
C GLN A 343 6.22 -2.82 24.54
N MET A 344 5.45 -1.98 23.80
CA MET A 344 6.01 -1.00 22.89
C MET A 344 6.89 0.03 23.60
N GLU A 345 6.41 0.58 24.72
CA GLU A 345 7.18 1.55 25.53
C GLU A 345 8.47 0.93 26.08
N GLN A 346 8.40 -0.29 26.62
CA GLN A 346 9.57 -1.00 27.11
C GLN A 346 10.59 -1.28 25.99
N GLN A 347 10.13 -1.75 24.83
CA GLN A 347 11.01 -2.00 23.70
C GLN A 347 11.64 -0.71 23.17
N LYS A 348 10.86 0.36 23.05
CA LYS A 348 11.35 1.69 22.67
C LYS A 348 12.44 2.16 23.62
N GLY A 349 12.22 2.09 24.94
CA GLY A 349 13.20 2.48 25.95
C GLY A 349 14.48 1.62 25.90
N LYS A 350 14.39 0.31 25.62
CA LYS A 350 15.57 -0.55 25.40
C LYS A 350 16.35 -0.12 24.17
N MET A 351 15.67 0.12 23.04
CA MET A 351 16.31 0.55 21.79
C MET A 351 17.02 1.89 21.93
N GLU A 352 16.41 2.86 22.61
CA GLU A 352 17.01 4.18 22.89
C GLU A 352 18.29 4.08 23.74
N ARG A 353 18.35 3.11 24.64
CA ARG A 353 19.55 2.83 25.47
C ARG A 353 20.55 1.89 24.79
N GLY A 354 20.30 1.44 23.57
CA GLY A 354 21.15 0.49 22.85
C GLY A 354 21.17 -0.93 23.47
N GLN A 355 20.15 -1.28 24.25
CA GLN A 355 20.02 -2.59 24.91
C GLN A 355 19.37 -3.60 23.97
N PRO A 356 19.72 -4.91 24.08
CA PRO A 356 19.05 -5.95 23.30
C PRO A 356 17.57 -6.03 23.69
N LEU A 357 16.73 -6.33 22.70
CA LEU A 357 15.27 -6.47 22.92
C LEU A 357 14.94 -7.81 23.59
N PHE A 358 15.68 -8.85 23.26
CA PHE A 358 15.51 -10.23 23.71
C PHE A 358 16.76 -10.75 24.38
#